data_ef48468a2206d6e64009b17367cf0d8b
#
_entry.id   ef48468a2206d6e64009b17367cf0d8b
#
_cell.length_a   1.000
_cell.length_b   1.000
_cell.length_c   1.000
_cell.angle_alpha   90.00
_cell.angle_beta   90.00
_cell.angle_gamma   90.00
#
_symmetry.space_group_name_H-M   'P 1'
#
loop_
_entity.id
_entity.type
_entity.pdbx_description
1 polymer ?
#
loop_
_entity_poly.entity_id
_entity_poly.type
_entity_poly.pdbx_seq_one_letter_code
_entity_poly.pdbx_strand_id
1 'polypeptide(L)'
;MSLRNASISIAIALLAAGFAVNAGAQGRKGNGPCAEDAKKFCGDAKPGGGRVAKCMKSHEAELSPACQAEMKKAEERIEQVKEECGADAKKFCKGIRPGGGRILACLKSHQSELAPACAAEFNKAGKK
;
A
#
# COMPACT_ATOMS: atom_id res chain seq x y z
N MET A 1 41.04 6.03 60.68
CA MET A 1 41.30 6.56 59.33
C MET A 1 39.98 6.71 58.62
N SER A 2 39.63 7.94 58.29
CA SER A 2 38.27 8.39 57.94
C SER A 2 38.04 8.25 56.46
N LEU A 3 36.98 7.54 56.06
CA LEU A 3 36.49 7.52 54.69
C LEU A 3 35.24 8.39 54.62
N ARG A 4 35.40 9.53 53.99
CA ARG A 4 34.34 10.53 53.79
C ARG A 4 33.46 10.09 52.65
N ASN A 5 32.18 9.82 52.99
CA ASN A 5 31.11 9.56 52.03
C ASN A 5 30.81 10.81 51.20
N ALA A 6 31.09 10.75 49.94
CA ALA A 6 30.58 11.73 48.97
C ALA A 6 29.26 11.21 48.39
N SER A 7 28.18 11.75 48.91
CA SER A 7 26.83 11.54 48.33
C SER A 7 26.72 12.28 47.02
N ILE A 8 26.73 11.54 45.94
CA ILE A 8 26.40 12.07 44.62
C ILE A 8 24.91 11.84 44.38
N SER A 9 24.13 12.90 44.61
CA SER A 9 22.69 12.92 44.22
C SER A 9 22.60 13.07 42.72
N ILE A 10 22.32 11.99 42.01
CA ILE A 10 21.99 12.00 40.60
C ILE A 10 20.49 12.24 40.47
N ALA A 11 20.13 13.48 40.15
CA ALA A 11 18.76 13.83 39.76
C ALA A 11 18.51 13.27 38.37
N ILE A 12 17.78 12.16 38.30
CA ILE A 12 17.29 11.60 37.02
C ILE A 12 16.07 12.40 36.61
N ALA A 13 16.27 13.35 35.71
CA ALA A 13 15.18 14.03 35.02
C ALA A 13 14.60 13.05 33.99
N LEU A 14 13.43 12.47 34.31
CA LEU A 14 12.62 11.68 33.39
C LEU A 14 11.99 12.63 32.37
N LEU A 15 12.66 12.83 31.24
CA LEU A 15 12.05 13.37 30.04
C LEU A 15 11.20 12.26 29.41
N ALA A 16 9.92 12.22 29.78
CA ALA A 16 8.90 11.47 29.09
C ALA A 16 8.65 12.11 27.72
N ALA A 17 9.47 11.77 26.73
CA ALA A 17 9.18 12.05 25.34
C ALA A 17 8.03 11.12 24.92
N GLY A 18 6.81 11.64 25.01
CA GLY A 18 5.62 10.98 24.48
C GLY A 18 5.76 10.83 22.97
N PHE A 19 6.14 9.65 22.50
CA PHE A 19 5.97 9.26 21.11
C PHE A 19 4.47 9.05 20.91
N ALA A 20 3.77 10.10 20.48
CA ALA A 20 2.45 9.95 19.90
C ALA A 20 2.62 9.13 18.61
N VAL A 21 2.40 7.82 18.70
CA VAL A 21 2.19 6.96 17.52
C VAL A 21 0.88 7.43 16.90
N ASN A 22 1.01 8.36 15.97
CA ASN A 22 -0.07 8.74 15.09
C ASN A 22 -0.33 7.56 14.15
N ALA A 23 -1.12 6.59 14.61
CA ALA A 23 -1.71 5.56 13.77
C ALA A 23 -2.85 6.19 12.94
N GLY A 24 -2.52 7.27 12.23
CA GLY A 24 -3.34 7.79 11.15
C GLY A 24 -3.24 6.81 9.99
N ALA A 25 -4.33 6.18 9.61
CA ALA A 25 -4.50 5.62 8.30
C ALA A 25 -4.35 6.77 7.28
N GLN A 26 -3.11 7.16 7.02
CA GLN A 26 -2.76 8.07 5.95
C GLN A 26 -2.99 7.28 4.68
N GLY A 27 -4.19 7.45 4.11
CA GLY A 27 -4.38 7.18 2.70
C GLY A 27 -3.18 7.79 2.01
N ARG A 28 -2.43 6.96 1.26
CA ARG A 28 -1.21 7.37 0.56
C ARG A 28 -1.53 8.65 -0.21
N LYS A 29 -1.15 9.80 0.33
CA LYS A 29 -1.08 11.03 -0.43
C LYS A 29 -0.06 10.74 -1.52
N GLY A 30 -0.55 10.61 -2.76
CA GLY A 30 0.25 10.17 -3.87
C GLY A 30 1.41 11.13 -4.11
N ASN A 31 2.61 10.72 -3.72
CA ASN A 31 3.86 11.36 -4.11
C ASN A 31 4.46 10.63 -5.33
N GLY A 32 3.65 9.91 -6.09
CA GLY A 32 4.08 9.18 -7.28
C GLY A 32 3.96 10.02 -8.55
N PRO A 33 4.43 9.47 -9.69
CA PRO A 33 4.41 10.14 -11.00
C PRO A 33 3.03 10.64 -11.44
N CYS A 34 1.95 10.05 -10.90
CA CYS A 34 0.57 10.42 -11.21
C CYS A 34 -0.06 11.41 -10.22
N ALA A 35 0.67 11.92 -9.23
CA ALA A 35 0.07 12.74 -8.17
C ALA A 35 -0.53 14.04 -8.69
N GLU A 36 0.17 14.73 -9.57
CA GLU A 36 -0.28 16.00 -10.16
C GLU A 36 -1.44 15.78 -11.14
N ASP A 37 -1.34 14.74 -11.98
CA ASP A 37 -2.42 14.38 -12.91
C ASP A 37 -3.69 13.97 -12.17
N ALA A 38 -3.56 13.20 -11.09
CA ALA A 38 -4.69 12.84 -10.24
C ALA A 38 -5.37 14.05 -9.61
N LYS A 39 -4.61 15.04 -9.16
CA LYS A 39 -5.17 16.30 -8.66
C LYS A 39 -5.87 17.10 -9.76
N LYS A 40 -5.25 17.17 -10.94
CA LYS A 40 -5.73 17.96 -12.06
C LYS A 40 -7.03 17.39 -12.65
N PHE A 41 -7.07 16.10 -12.92
CA PHE A 41 -8.16 15.46 -13.64
C PHE A 41 -9.17 14.73 -12.73
N CYS A 42 -8.74 14.29 -11.56
CA CYS A 42 -9.49 13.41 -10.68
C CYS A 42 -9.61 13.92 -9.23
N GLY A 43 -9.46 15.23 -9.02
CA GLY A 43 -9.50 15.84 -7.69
C GLY A 43 -10.81 15.56 -6.94
N ASP A 44 -11.92 15.46 -7.64
CA ASP A 44 -13.24 15.16 -7.07
C ASP A 44 -13.53 13.67 -6.87
N ALA A 45 -12.66 12.81 -7.39
CA ALA A 45 -12.81 11.36 -7.24
C ALA A 45 -12.47 10.93 -5.81
N LYS A 46 -13.50 10.54 -5.04
CA LYS A 46 -13.31 10.05 -3.66
C LYS A 46 -12.37 8.84 -3.66
N PRO A 47 -11.35 8.81 -2.79
CA PRO A 47 -10.43 7.69 -2.69
C PRO A 47 -11.15 6.39 -2.30
N GLY A 48 -10.62 5.26 -2.76
CA GLY A 48 -11.15 3.92 -2.50
C GLY A 48 -11.95 3.33 -3.66
N GLY A 49 -12.10 2.01 -3.66
CA GLY A 49 -12.85 1.27 -4.69
C GLY A 49 -12.31 1.37 -6.11
N GLY A 50 -11.08 1.87 -6.32
CA GLY A 50 -10.50 2.04 -7.65
C GLY A 50 -11.04 3.24 -8.43
N ARG A 51 -11.82 4.14 -7.79
CA ARG A 51 -12.43 5.28 -8.47
C ARG A 51 -11.42 6.24 -9.09
N VAL A 52 -10.36 6.56 -8.38
CA VAL A 52 -9.28 7.41 -8.90
C VAL A 52 -8.60 6.73 -10.10
N ALA A 53 -8.29 5.43 -10.01
CA ALA A 53 -7.70 4.68 -11.12
C ALA A 53 -8.61 4.65 -12.36
N LYS A 54 -9.92 4.49 -12.16
CA LYS A 54 -10.91 4.54 -13.26
C LYS A 54 -10.98 5.92 -13.89
N CYS A 55 -10.97 6.99 -13.09
CA CYS A 55 -10.92 8.36 -13.57
C CYS A 55 -9.63 8.62 -14.36
N MET A 56 -8.47 8.25 -13.83
CA MET A 56 -7.18 8.40 -14.52
C MET A 56 -7.18 7.68 -15.87
N LYS A 57 -7.79 6.49 -15.94
CA LYS A 57 -7.91 5.72 -17.18
C LYS A 57 -8.79 6.43 -18.21
N SER A 58 -9.84 7.14 -17.79
CA SER A 58 -10.67 7.93 -18.71
C SER A 58 -9.96 9.17 -19.30
N HIS A 59 -8.88 9.62 -18.65
CA HIS A 59 -8.03 10.73 -19.08
C HIS A 59 -6.65 10.29 -19.56
N GLU A 60 -6.46 9.01 -19.89
CA GLU A 60 -5.16 8.41 -20.19
C GLU A 60 -4.34 9.21 -21.23
N ALA A 61 -4.99 9.70 -22.28
CA ALA A 61 -4.34 10.49 -23.33
C ALA A 61 -3.84 11.88 -22.87
N GLU A 62 -4.40 12.38 -21.78
CA GLU A 62 -4.10 13.72 -21.24
C GLU A 62 -3.10 13.68 -20.08
N LEU A 63 -2.76 12.48 -19.61
CA LEU A 63 -1.82 12.29 -18.51
C LEU A 63 -0.38 12.60 -18.95
N SER A 64 0.45 13.00 -17.99
CA SER A 64 1.88 13.14 -18.22
C SER A 64 2.51 11.81 -18.68
N PRO A 65 3.57 11.85 -19.51
CA PRO A 65 4.25 10.64 -19.97
C PRO A 65 4.72 9.72 -18.81
N ALA A 66 5.12 10.31 -17.71
CA ALA A 66 5.54 9.56 -16.51
C ALA A 66 4.36 8.82 -15.88
N CYS A 67 3.18 9.45 -15.82
CA CYS A 67 1.97 8.81 -15.31
C CYS A 67 1.45 7.73 -16.25
N GLN A 68 1.44 7.97 -17.56
CA GLN A 68 1.07 6.96 -18.56
C GLN A 68 1.95 5.70 -18.44
N ALA A 69 3.27 5.87 -18.30
CA ALA A 69 4.20 4.76 -18.13
C ALA A 69 3.92 3.97 -16.82
N GLU A 70 3.59 4.65 -15.74
CA GLU A 70 3.26 3.98 -14.46
C GLU A 70 1.92 3.23 -14.53
N MET A 71 0.93 3.81 -15.21
CA MET A 71 -0.36 3.14 -15.43
C MET A 71 -0.19 1.87 -16.26
N LYS A 72 0.60 1.91 -17.33
CA LYS A 72 0.91 0.74 -18.17
C LYS A 72 1.58 -0.36 -17.34
N LYS A 73 2.58 -0.04 -16.53
CA LYS A 73 3.22 -1.00 -15.62
C LYS A 73 2.23 -1.60 -14.61
N ALA A 74 1.28 -0.80 -14.14
CA ALA A 74 0.25 -1.28 -13.23
C ALA A 74 -0.71 -2.26 -13.93
N GLU A 75 -1.07 -2.00 -15.18
CA GLU A 75 -1.89 -2.92 -15.99
C GLU A 75 -1.17 -4.24 -16.26
N GLU A 76 0.09 -4.20 -16.69
CA GLU A 76 0.93 -5.39 -16.91
C GLU A 76 1.00 -6.25 -15.62
N ARG A 77 1.17 -5.61 -14.47
CA ARG A 77 1.18 -6.30 -13.16
C ARG A 77 -0.17 -6.94 -12.82
N ILE A 78 -1.27 -6.28 -13.15
CA ILE A 78 -2.61 -6.82 -12.94
C ILE A 78 -2.83 -8.07 -13.81
N GLU A 79 -2.38 -8.05 -15.05
CA GLU A 79 -2.49 -9.23 -15.94
C GLU A 79 -1.63 -10.39 -15.41
N GLN A 80 -0.39 -10.14 -14.98
CA GLN A 80 0.45 -11.18 -14.35
C GLN A 80 -0.23 -11.80 -13.12
N VAL A 81 -0.79 -10.97 -12.25
CA VAL A 81 -1.52 -11.47 -11.07
C VAL A 81 -2.75 -12.28 -11.48
N LYS A 82 -3.46 -11.90 -12.54
CA LYS A 82 -4.60 -12.68 -13.05
C LYS A 82 -4.16 -14.05 -13.58
N GLU A 83 -3.06 -14.11 -14.33
CA GLU A 83 -2.52 -15.36 -14.85
C GLU A 83 -2.09 -16.29 -13.71
N GLU A 84 -1.25 -15.79 -12.81
CA GLU A 84 -0.63 -16.60 -11.76
C GLU A 84 -1.59 -16.95 -10.61
N CYS A 85 -2.52 -16.04 -10.28
CA CYS A 85 -3.44 -16.20 -9.16
C CYS A 85 -4.88 -16.55 -9.54
N GLY A 86 -5.17 -16.69 -10.83
CA GLY A 86 -6.55 -16.91 -11.30
C GLY A 86 -7.17 -18.21 -10.79
N ALA A 87 -6.41 -19.27 -10.68
CA ALA A 87 -6.85 -20.55 -10.12
C ALA A 87 -7.15 -20.45 -8.62
N ASP A 88 -6.23 -19.80 -7.87
CA ASP A 88 -6.39 -19.58 -6.44
C ASP A 88 -7.58 -18.67 -6.13
N ALA A 89 -7.78 -17.62 -6.93
CA ALA A 89 -8.92 -16.74 -6.82
C ALA A 89 -10.25 -17.50 -7.02
N LYS A 90 -10.32 -18.39 -8.00
CA LYS A 90 -11.49 -19.27 -8.21
C LYS A 90 -11.71 -20.24 -7.06
N LYS A 91 -10.64 -20.72 -6.44
CA LYS A 91 -10.69 -21.69 -5.33
C LYS A 91 -11.12 -21.04 -4.02
N PHE A 92 -10.43 -19.98 -3.63
CA PHE A 92 -10.58 -19.37 -2.31
C PHE A 92 -11.53 -18.17 -2.27
N CYS A 93 -11.73 -17.47 -3.39
CA CYS A 93 -12.44 -16.18 -3.42
C CYS A 93 -13.76 -16.26 -4.21
N LYS A 94 -14.41 -17.43 -4.21
CA LYS A 94 -15.73 -17.60 -4.85
C LYS A 94 -16.74 -16.61 -4.30
N GLY A 95 -17.52 -15.97 -5.20
CA GLY A 95 -18.56 -15.03 -4.82
C GLY A 95 -18.08 -13.61 -4.52
N ILE A 96 -16.77 -13.38 -4.47
CA ILE A 96 -16.23 -12.02 -4.31
C ILE A 96 -16.21 -11.33 -5.67
N ARG A 97 -16.97 -10.23 -5.78
CA ARG A 97 -16.99 -9.44 -7.01
C ARG A 97 -15.64 -8.74 -7.22
N PRO A 98 -15.04 -8.83 -8.43
CA PRO A 98 -13.79 -8.13 -8.73
C PRO A 98 -13.95 -6.61 -8.63
N GLY A 99 -12.84 -5.92 -8.37
CA GLY A 99 -12.78 -4.46 -8.22
C GLY A 99 -12.37 -4.01 -6.82
N GLY A 100 -11.78 -2.82 -6.73
CA GLY A 100 -11.35 -2.23 -5.47
C GLY A 100 -10.33 -3.03 -4.65
N GLY A 101 -9.62 -3.98 -5.28
CA GLY A 101 -8.65 -4.82 -4.60
C GLY A 101 -9.24 -5.96 -3.76
N ARG A 102 -10.56 -6.21 -3.84
CA ARG A 102 -11.22 -7.23 -3.00
C ARG A 102 -10.68 -8.64 -3.21
N ILE A 103 -10.39 -9.02 -4.46
CA ILE A 103 -9.78 -10.32 -4.77
C ILE A 103 -8.37 -10.40 -4.18
N LEU A 104 -7.57 -9.34 -4.29
CA LEU A 104 -6.23 -9.30 -3.69
C LEU A 104 -6.28 -9.40 -2.16
N ALA A 105 -7.24 -8.74 -1.51
CA ALA A 105 -7.44 -8.83 -0.08
C ALA A 105 -7.82 -10.26 0.35
N CYS A 106 -8.71 -10.91 -0.41
CA CYS A 106 -9.08 -12.30 -0.18
C CYS A 106 -7.88 -13.25 -0.36
N LEU A 107 -7.14 -13.16 -1.48
CA LEU A 107 -5.95 -13.97 -1.70
C LEU A 107 -4.89 -13.75 -0.61
N LYS A 108 -4.75 -12.53 -0.12
CA LYS A 108 -3.85 -12.21 0.99
C LYS A 108 -4.23 -12.94 2.28
N SER A 109 -5.53 -13.12 2.57
CA SER A 109 -5.96 -13.88 3.75
C SER A 109 -5.67 -15.39 3.64
N HIS A 110 -5.46 -15.89 2.42
CA HIS A 110 -5.09 -17.27 2.13
C HIS A 110 -3.63 -17.44 1.68
N GLN A 111 -2.75 -16.48 2.01
CA GLN A 111 -1.39 -16.42 1.48
C GLN A 111 -0.57 -17.71 1.69
N SER A 112 -0.78 -18.42 2.78
CA SER A 112 -0.11 -19.70 3.08
C SER A 112 -0.60 -20.88 2.23
N GLU A 113 -1.75 -20.74 1.58
CA GLU A 113 -2.41 -21.80 0.80
C GLU A 113 -2.34 -21.57 -0.70
N LEU A 114 -1.76 -20.44 -1.12
CA LEU A 114 -1.64 -20.08 -2.53
C LEU A 114 -0.61 -20.98 -3.26
N ALA A 115 -0.85 -21.18 -4.54
CA ALA A 115 0.15 -21.79 -5.40
C ALA A 115 1.47 -20.99 -5.38
N PRO A 116 2.64 -21.62 -5.51
CA PRO A 116 3.94 -20.96 -5.40
C PRO A 116 4.10 -19.76 -6.34
N ALA A 117 3.56 -19.83 -7.55
CA ALA A 117 3.58 -18.72 -8.52
C ALA A 117 2.78 -17.52 -8.02
N CYS A 118 1.55 -17.73 -7.55
CA CYS A 118 0.72 -16.68 -6.97
C CYS A 118 1.35 -16.10 -5.70
N ALA A 119 1.87 -16.91 -4.80
CA ALA A 119 2.55 -16.46 -3.60
C ALA A 119 3.78 -15.58 -3.92
N ALA A 120 4.51 -15.90 -4.99
CA ALA A 120 5.66 -15.10 -5.44
C ALA A 120 5.24 -13.69 -5.88
N GLU A 121 4.08 -13.50 -6.52
CA GLU A 121 3.57 -12.18 -6.89
C GLU A 121 3.29 -11.29 -5.67
N PHE A 122 2.73 -11.86 -4.59
CA PHE A 122 2.55 -11.12 -3.33
C PHE A 122 3.87 -10.70 -2.70
N ASN A 123 4.88 -11.55 -2.75
CA ASN A 123 6.21 -11.25 -2.21
C ASN A 123 6.94 -10.16 -3.01
N LYS A 124 6.74 -10.08 -4.34
CA LYS A 124 7.25 -8.97 -5.18
C LYS A 124 6.61 -7.64 -4.78
N ALA A 125 5.32 -7.63 -4.51
CA ALA A 125 4.57 -6.42 -4.14
C ALA A 125 4.94 -5.88 -2.74
N GLY A 126 5.39 -6.74 -1.83
CA GLY A 126 5.77 -6.37 -0.45
C GLY A 126 7.17 -5.80 -0.26
N LYS A 127 8.01 -5.81 -1.30
CA LYS A 127 9.43 -5.37 -1.25
C LYS A 127 9.68 -3.93 -1.72
N LYS A 128 8.71 -3.01 -1.50
CA LYS A 128 8.92 -1.57 -1.75
C LYS A 128 9.00 -0.80 -0.44
#